data_27d208720113b9175807ef8580d88ec9
#
_entry.id   27d208720113b9175807ef8580d88ec9
#
_cell.length_a   1.000
_cell.length_b   1.000
_cell.length_c   1.000
_cell.angle_alpha   90.00
_cell.angle_beta   90.00
_cell.angle_gamma   90.00
#
_symmetry.space_group_name_H-M   'P 1'
#
loop_
_entity.id
_entity.type
_entity.pdbx_description
1 polymer ?
#
loop_
_entity_poly.entity_id
_entity_poly.type
_entity_poly.pdbx_seq_one_letter_code
_entity_poly.pdbx_strand_id
1 'polypeptide(L)'
;LAKLDGYQKGEIYFQKKSLVKIKNTEFYRKDLGYLFQNFGLLDNESVEKNLELGFVGKKINSKDKLLQEKEVLKMVGLSYLDLKQKIYALSGGEAQRVALAKIILKNPPFILADEPTASLDPKTSQEIMDILISLKNPHRLIILATHNPDVWQRADEIVRISDIANVQ
;
A
#
# COMPACT_ATOMS: atom_id res chain seq x y z
N LEU A 1 -10.42 -8.94 3.82
CA LEU A 1 -10.29 -8.38 2.46
C LEU A 1 -8.95 -8.74 1.81
N ALA A 2 -7.86 -8.71 2.56
CA ALA A 2 -6.53 -9.08 2.04
C ALA A 2 -6.33 -10.59 1.80
N LYS A 3 -7.29 -11.44 2.11
CA LYS A 3 -7.19 -12.92 2.05
C LYS A 3 -6.08 -13.49 2.97
N LEU A 4 -5.70 -12.77 4.01
CA LEU A 4 -4.76 -13.27 5.02
C LEU A 4 -5.44 -14.27 5.96
N ASP A 5 -6.72 -14.02 6.28
CA ASP A 5 -7.56 -14.88 7.09
C ASP A 5 -8.81 -15.31 6.33
N GLY A 6 -9.35 -16.48 6.72
CA GLY A 6 -10.64 -16.96 6.25
C GLY A 6 -11.79 -16.22 6.93
N TYR A 7 -12.97 -16.20 6.29
CA TYR A 7 -14.21 -15.71 6.89
C TYR A 7 -15.24 -16.85 6.94
N GLN A 8 -16.09 -16.81 7.97
CA GLN A 8 -17.01 -17.95 8.26
C GLN A 8 -18.33 -17.85 7.51
N LYS A 9 -18.83 -16.63 7.23
CA LYS A 9 -20.13 -16.38 6.58
C LYS A 9 -20.04 -15.22 5.61
N GLY A 10 -20.95 -15.23 4.61
CA GLY A 10 -21.06 -14.18 3.59
C GLY A 10 -20.20 -14.44 2.37
N GLU A 11 -20.24 -13.52 1.43
CA GLU A 11 -19.47 -13.56 0.20
C GLU A 11 -18.83 -12.20 -0.08
N ILE A 12 -17.60 -12.22 -0.56
CA ILE A 12 -16.87 -11.04 -0.96
C ILE A 12 -16.60 -11.13 -2.45
N TYR A 13 -16.96 -10.08 -3.18
CA TYR A 13 -16.72 -9.97 -4.62
C TYR A 13 -15.69 -8.88 -4.91
N PHE A 14 -14.74 -9.21 -5.76
CA PHE A 14 -13.78 -8.27 -6.33
C PHE A 14 -13.94 -8.27 -7.85
N GLN A 15 -14.25 -7.11 -8.44
CA GLN A 15 -14.52 -6.97 -9.88
C GLN A 15 -15.54 -8.03 -10.41
N LYS A 16 -16.65 -8.21 -9.70
CA LYS A 16 -17.71 -9.17 -10.02
C LYS A 16 -17.32 -10.65 -9.92
N LYS A 17 -16.11 -10.96 -9.46
CA LYS A 17 -15.66 -12.34 -9.20
C LYS A 17 -15.63 -12.60 -7.69
N SER A 18 -16.14 -13.75 -7.26
CA SER A 18 -16.01 -14.15 -5.86
C SER A 18 -14.54 -14.22 -5.48
N LEU A 19 -14.17 -13.52 -4.40
CA LEU A 19 -12.79 -13.40 -3.94
C LEU A 19 -12.15 -14.77 -3.64
N VAL A 20 -12.94 -15.72 -3.16
CA VAL A 20 -12.48 -17.11 -2.90
C VAL A 20 -11.99 -17.79 -4.18
N LYS A 21 -12.62 -17.51 -5.32
CA LYS A 21 -12.27 -18.11 -6.62
C LYS A 21 -11.03 -17.50 -7.27
N ILE A 22 -10.55 -16.35 -6.80
CA ILE A 22 -9.33 -15.72 -7.31
C ILE A 22 -8.13 -16.39 -6.64
N LYS A 23 -7.15 -16.85 -7.42
CA LYS A 23 -5.91 -17.45 -6.87
C LYS A 23 -5.14 -16.42 -6.06
N ASN A 24 -4.70 -16.78 -4.84
CA ASN A 24 -3.96 -15.87 -3.96
C ASN A 24 -2.74 -15.27 -4.65
N THR A 25 -1.95 -16.10 -5.36
CA THR A 25 -0.76 -15.64 -6.09
C THR A 25 -1.06 -14.60 -7.16
N GLU A 26 -2.21 -14.72 -7.84
CA GLU A 26 -2.65 -13.73 -8.83
C GLU A 26 -3.12 -12.45 -8.17
N PHE A 27 -3.96 -12.58 -7.14
CA PHE A 27 -4.47 -11.45 -6.37
C PHE A 27 -3.35 -10.62 -5.75
N TYR A 28 -2.42 -11.27 -5.02
CA TYR A 28 -1.28 -10.56 -4.43
C TYR A 28 -0.31 -10.01 -5.48
N ARG A 29 -0.16 -10.63 -6.62
CA ARG A 29 0.76 -10.18 -7.66
C ARG A 29 0.23 -8.98 -8.42
N LYS A 30 -1.07 -8.96 -8.78
CA LYS A 30 -1.64 -7.99 -9.71
C LYS A 30 -2.59 -6.99 -9.07
N ASP A 31 -3.45 -7.47 -8.17
CA ASP A 31 -4.66 -6.75 -7.81
C ASP A 31 -4.54 -6.00 -6.49
N LEU A 32 -3.81 -6.53 -5.50
CA LEU A 32 -3.72 -5.95 -4.17
C LEU A 32 -2.39 -5.23 -3.94
N GLY A 33 -2.43 -3.95 -3.57
CA GLY A 33 -1.36 -3.24 -2.87
C GLY A 33 -1.69 -3.23 -1.38
N TYR A 34 -0.87 -3.84 -0.54
CA TYR A 34 -1.09 -3.83 0.89
C TYR A 34 -0.03 -2.99 1.59
N LEU A 35 -0.47 -1.97 2.31
CA LEU A 35 0.36 -1.13 3.16
C LEU A 35 0.15 -1.58 4.61
N PHE A 36 1.11 -2.31 5.12
CA PHE A 36 1.09 -2.86 6.48
C PHE A 36 1.47 -1.80 7.51
N GLN A 37 1.00 -1.95 8.73
CA GLN A 37 1.40 -1.12 9.87
C GLN A 37 2.93 -1.18 10.11
N ASN A 38 3.56 -2.32 9.86
CA ASN A 38 5.02 -2.53 9.93
C ASN A 38 5.71 -2.44 8.57
N PHE A 39 5.16 -1.61 7.65
CA PHE A 39 5.66 -1.29 6.32
C PHE A 39 5.64 -2.45 5.31
N GLY A 40 5.77 -3.71 5.73
CA GLY A 40 5.82 -4.89 4.85
C GLY A 40 6.99 -4.84 3.87
N LEU A 41 8.15 -4.42 4.35
CA LEU A 41 9.41 -4.37 3.64
C LEU A 41 10.34 -5.50 4.11
N LEU A 42 11.32 -5.80 3.29
CA LEU A 42 12.41 -6.73 3.61
C LEU A 42 13.53 -5.93 4.29
N ASP A 43 13.59 -5.93 5.62
CA ASP A 43 14.44 -5.05 6.42
C ASP A 43 15.93 -5.20 6.11
N ASN A 44 16.40 -6.43 5.88
CA ASN A 44 17.80 -6.73 5.57
C ASN A 44 18.16 -6.50 4.08
N GLU A 45 17.19 -6.11 3.27
CA GLU A 45 17.39 -5.83 1.86
C GLU A 45 17.51 -4.34 1.59
N SER A 46 18.04 -3.99 0.40
CA SER A 46 18.16 -2.60 -0.03
C SER A 46 16.81 -2.00 -0.44
N VAL A 47 16.76 -0.67 -0.52
CA VAL A 47 15.64 0.08 -1.08
C VAL A 47 15.33 -0.45 -2.49
N GLU A 48 16.34 -0.59 -3.37
CA GLU A 48 16.21 -1.14 -4.72
C GLU A 48 15.50 -2.51 -4.70
N LYS A 49 15.97 -3.44 -3.85
CA LYS A 49 15.39 -4.79 -3.75
C LYS A 49 13.92 -4.77 -3.30
N ASN A 50 13.56 -3.86 -2.42
CA ASN A 50 12.18 -3.67 -2.01
C ASN A 50 11.31 -3.06 -3.11
N LEU A 51 11.84 -2.08 -3.86
CA LEU A 51 11.13 -1.48 -5.00
C LEU A 51 10.95 -2.49 -6.14
N GLU A 52 11.92 -3.40 -6.38
CA GLU A 52 11.82 -4.48 -7.36
C GLU A 52 10.55 -5.32 -7.20
N LEU A 53 10.04 -5.47 -5.97
CA LEU A 53 8.78 -6.18 -5.71
C LEU A 53 7.57 -5.52 -6.38
N GLY A 54 7.64 -4.22 -6.65
CA GLY A 54 6.61 -3.50 -7.41
C GLY A 54 6.56 -3.84 -8.90
N PHE A 55 7.60 -4.48 -9.43
CA PHE A 55 7.67 -4.91 -10.83
C PHE A 55 7.34 -6.39 -11.03
N VAL A 56 7.02 -7.14 -9.98
CA VAL A 56 6.72 -8.57 -10.09
C VAL A 56 5.58 -8.82 -11.09
N GLY A 57 5.88 -9.59 -12.12
CA GLY A 57 4.94 -9.90 -13.22
C GLY A 57 4.92 -8.87 -14.35
N LYS A 58 5.76 -7.83 -14.31
CA LYS A 58 5.94 -6.86 -15.39
C LYS A 58 7.17 -7.20 -16.21
N LYS A 59 7.07 -7.01 -17.52
CA LYS A 59 8.23 -7.07 -18.42
C LYS A 59 8.82 -5.66 -18.53
N ILE A 60 9.95 -5.42 -17.90
CA ILE A 60 10.65 -4.12 -17.91
C ILE A 60 12.15 -4.38 -18.06
N ASN A 61 12.84 -3.58 -18.86
CA ASN A 61 14.29 -3.63 -18.94
C ASN A 61 14.95 -2.88 -17.78
N SER A 62 16.23 -3.15 -17.53
CA SER A 62 16.96 -2.61 -16.38
C SER A 62 17.07 -1.07 -16.39
N LYS A 63 17.15 -0.44 -17.57
CA LYS A 63 17.26 1.01 -17.70
C LYS A 63 15.96 1.70 -17.31
N ASP A 64 14.83 1.23 -17.84
CA ASP A 64 13.51 1.78 -17.54
C ASP A 64 13.11 1.50 -16.08
N LYS A 65 13.51 0.35 -15.53
CA LYS A 65 13.32 0.01 -14.14
C LYS A 65 14.00 1.04 -13.23
N LEU A 66 15.29 1.28 -13.43
CA LEU A 66 16.06 2.26 -12.65
C LEU A 66 15.47 3.68 -12.75
N LEU A 67 15.00 4.07 -13.95
CA LEU A 67 14.34 5.35 -14.16
C LEU A 67 13.07 5.45 -13.30
N GLN A 68 12.18 4.44 -13.38
CA GLN A 68 10.94 4.42 -12.60
C GLN A 68 11.19 4.38 -11.10
N GLU A 69 12.21 3.66 -10.62
CA GLU A 69 12.61 3.66 -9.21
C GLU A 69 13.02 5.04 -8.72
N LYS A 70 13.79 5.78 -9.50
CA LYS A 70 14.19 7.15 -9.17
C LYS A 70 13.01 8.12 -9.21
N GLU A 71 12.14 7.99 -10.21
CA GLU A 71 10.94 8.82 -10.33
C GLU A 71 9.99 8.61 -9.15
N VAL A 72 9.73 7.35 -8.78
CA VAL A 72 8.84 7.08 -7.65
C VAL A 72 9.42 7.55 -6.33
N LEU A 73 10.73 7.41 -6.10
CA LEU A 73 11.38 7.96 -4.90
C LEU A 73 11.24 9.49 -4.85
N LYS A 74 11.35 10.18 -5.99
CA LYS A 74 11.07 11.60 -6.06
C LYS A 74 9.62 11.93 -5.72
N MET A 75 8.66 11.17 -6.24
CA MET A 75 7.23 11.35 -5.95
C MET A 75 6.90 11.24 -4.46
N VAL A 76 7.58 10.35 -3.74
CA VAL A 76 7.38 10.16 -2.29
C VAL A 76 8.33 11.01 -1.44
N GLY A 77 9.05 11.98 -2.02
CA GLY A 77 9.94 12.90 -1.30
C GLY A 77 11.26 12.30 -0.82
N LEU A 78 11.71 11.19 -1.43
CA LEU A 78 12.93 10.45 -1.08
C LEU A 78 14.00 10.49 -2.18
N SER A 79 14.07 11.58 -2.97
CA SER A 79 15.04 11.70 -4.07
C SER A 79 16.51 11.66 -3.64
N TYR A 80 16.79 11.93 -2.35
CA TYR A 80 18.12 11.91 -1.74
C TYR A 80 18.56 10.50 -1.33
N LEU A 81 17.66 9.51 -1.32
CA LEU A 81 17.91 8.18 -0.78
C LEU A 81 18.75 7.34 -1.74
N ASP A 82 19.80 6.70 -1.22
CA ASP A 82 20.59 5.74 -2.00
C ASP A 82 19.79 4.43 -2.14
N LEU A 83 19.60 3.98 -3.38
CA LEU A 83 18.95 2.70 -3.70
C LEU A 83 19.61 1.49 -3.03
N LYS A 84 20.91 1.58 -2.71
CA LYS A 84 21.66 0.51 -2.02
C LYS A 84 21.49 0.54 -0.50
N GLN A 85 20.94 1.62 0.06
CA GLN A 85 20.71 1.74 1.50
C GLN A 85 19.76 0.63 1.97
N LYS A 86 20.06 0.04 3.14
CA LYS A 86 19.24 -1.02 3.75
C LYS A 86 18.04 -0.41 4.46
N ILE A 87 16.91 -1.12 4.43
CA ILE A 87 15.66 -0.65 5.05
C ILE A 87 15.81 -0.41 6.55
N TYR A 88 16.51 -1.27 7.27
CA TYR A 88 16.72 -1.10 8.71
C TYR A 88 17.45 0.20 9.09
N ALA A 89 18.13 0.86 8.15
CA ALA A 89 18.81 2.13 8.35
C ALA A 89 17.93 3.36 8.08
N LEU A 90 16.67 3.15 7.70
CA LEU A 90 15.70 4.20 7.44
C LEU A 90 14.93 4.57 8.71
N SER A 91 14.49 5.83 8.80
CA SER A 91 13.45 6.23 9.74
C SER A 91 12.11 5.57 9.39
N GLY A 92 11.20 5.49 10.37
CA GLY A 92 9.86 4.94 10.12
C GLY A 92 9.10 5.65 8.99
N GLY A 93 9.20 6.98 8.91
CA GLY A 93 8.59 7.75 7.82
C GLY A 93 9.22 7.48 6.45
N GLU A 94 10.53 7.30 6.37
CA GLU A 94 11.22 6.92 5.13
C GLU A 94 10.82 5.50 4.70
N ALA A 95 10.80 4.54 5.64
CA ALA A 95 10.37 3.17 5.36
C ALA A 95 8.92 3.13 4.84
N GLN A 96 8.01 3.90 5.45
CA GLN A 96 6.62 4.01 5.00
C GLN A 96 6.52 4.60 3.58
N ARG A 97 7.33 5.61 3.25
CA ARG A 97 7.38 6.17 1.89
C ARG A 97 7.97 5.19 0.88
N VAL A 98 8.96 4.39 1.24
CA VAL A 98 9.46 3.29 0.38
C VAL A 98 8.37 2.23 0.16
N ALA A 99 7.58 1.89 1.19
CA ALA A 99 6.44 0.98 1.03
C ALA A 99 5.37 1.54 0.08
N LEU A 100 5.08 2.84 0.16
CA LEU A 100 4.20 3.53 -0.80
C LEU A 100 4.80 3.54 -2.21
N ALA A 101 6.08 3.84 -2.36
CA ALA A 101 6.78 3.80 -3.64
C ALA A 101 6.67 2.43 -4.32
N LYS A 102 6.82 1.35 -3.56
CA LYS A 102 6.59 -0.03 -4.01
C LYS A 102 5.16 -0.24 -4.53
N ILE A 103 4.15 0.30 -3.83
CA ILE A 103 2.74 0.22 -4.25
C ILE A 103 2.50 1.04 -5.53
N ILE A 104 3.08 2.23 -5.64
CA ILE A 104 2.98 3.08 -6.84
C ILE A 104 3.57 2.35 -8.05
N LEU A 105 4.77 1.78 -7.92
CA LEU A 105 5.39 0.98 -8.97
C LEU A 105 4.54 -0.22 -9.38
N LYS A 106 3.89 -0.87 -8.41
CA LYS A 106 2.98 -1.98 -8.68
C LYS A 106 1.73 -1.54 -9.41
N ASN A 107 1.19 -0.36 -9.10
CA ASN A 107 -0.01 0.23 -9.68
C ASN A 107 -1.26 -0.68 -9.61
N PRO A 108 -1.63 -1.19 -8.42
CA PRO A 108 -2.74 -2.12 -8.28
C PRO A 108 -4.10 -1.40 -8.34
N PRO A 109 -5.19 -2.08 -8.78
CA PRO A 109 -6.55 -1.53 -8.74
C PRO A 109 -7.15 -1.49 -7.33
N PHE A 110 -6.58 -2.19 -6.36
CA PHE A 110 -7.02 -2.21 -4.97
C PHE A 110 -5.85 -1.97 -4.03
N ILE A 111 -5.98 -0.96 -3.17
CA ILE A 111 -5.02 -0.67 -2.09
C ILE A 111 -5.74 -0.85 -0.76
N LEU A 112 -5.15 -1.62 0.12
CA LEU A 112 -5.56 -1.77 1.51
C LEU A 112 -4.44 -1.24 2.40
N ALA A 113 -4.74 -0.25 3.23
CA ALA A 113 -3.80 0.33 4.17
C ALA A 113 -4.30 0.11 5.61
N ASP A 114 -3.47 -0.52 6.41
CA ASP A 114 -3.76 -0.86 7.80
C ASP A 114 -2.92 0.04 8.70
N GLU A 115 -3.60 0.96 9.39
CA GLU A 115 -3.00 1.99 10.26
C GLU A 115 -1.79 2.69 9.60
N PRO A 116 -1.93 3.28 8.41
CA PRO A 116 -0.81 3.74 7.59
C PRO A 116 0.05 4.84 8.23
N THR A 117 -0.43 5.45 9.33
CA THR A 117 0.22 6.57 10.00
C THR A 117 0.41 6.39 11.51
N ALA A 118 0.10 5.21 12.07
CA ALA A 118 0.01 4.99 13.52
C ALA A 118 1.30 5.28 14.31
N SER A 119 2.47 5.13 13.69
CA SER A 119 3.77 5.30 14.35
C SER A 119 4.54 6.53 13.85
N LEU A 120 3.85 7.48 13.22
CA LEU A 120 4.47 8.64 12.57
C LEU A 120 4.08 9.94 13.28
N ASP A 121 4.96 10.94 13.20
CA ASP A 121 4.64 12.29 13.65
C ASP A 121 3.54 12.92 12.76
N PRO A 122 2.84 13.95 13.25
CA PRO A 122 1.68 14.53 12.54
C PRO A 122 2.02 15.03 11.13
N LYS A 123 3.21 15.62 10.93
CA LYS A 123 3.62 16.16 9.63
C LYS A 123 3.86 15.02 8.63
N THR A 124 4.62 14.01 9.02
CA THR A 124 4.87 12.82 8.21
C THR A 124 3.57 12.07 7.91
N SER A 125 2.65 11.98 8.89
CA SER A 125 1.33 11.40 8.71
C SER A 125 0.52 12.11 7.61
N GLN A 126 0.52 13.45 7.61
CA GLN A 126 -0.12 14.22 6.56
C GLN A 126 0.48 13.96 5.18
N GLU A 127 1.81 13.97 5.07
CA GLU A 127 2.51 13.70 3.81
C GLU A 127 2.21 12.30 3.26
N ILE A 128 2.15 11.28 4.12
CA ILE A 128 1.75 9.91 3.74
C ILE A 128 0.31 9.88 3.22
N MET A 129 -0.59 10.56 3.90
CA MET A 129 -1.99 10.65 3.48
C MET A 129 -2.15 11.40 2.17
N ASP A 130 -1.38 12.47 1.94
CA ASP A 130 -1.39 13.22 0.67
C ASP A 130 -0.95 12.32 -0.49
N ILE A 131 0.09 11.51 -0.29
CA ILE A 131 0.52 10.54 -1.29
C ILE A 131 -0.61 9.52 -1.56
N LEU A 132 -1.19 8.91 -0.52
CA LEU A 132 -2.29 7.93 -0.69
C LEU A 132 -3.48 8.52 -1.43
N ILE A 133 -3.90 9.74 -1.10
CA ILE A 133 -5.01 10.43 -1.75
C ILE A 133 -4.66 10.75 -3.21
N SER A 134 -3.42 11.13 -3.51
CA SER A 134 -2.97 11.39 -4.88
C SER A 134 -3.05 10.17 -5.79
N LEU A 135 -3.09 8.97 -5.21
CA LEU A 135 -3.24 7.72 -5.97
C LEU A 135 -4.68 7.44 -6.39
N LYS A 136 -5.67 8.21 -5.91
CA LYS A 136 -7.08 8.03 -6.29
C LYS A 136 -7.26 8.17 -7.80
N ASN A 137 -8.03 7.27 -8.37
CA ASN A 137 -8.51 7.36 -9.76
C ASN A 137 -9.80 6.52 -9.91
N PRO A 138 -10.57 6.68 -11.00
CA PRO A 138 -11.86 6.00 -11.19
C PRO A 138 -11.80 4.47 -11.18
N HIS A 139 -10.61 3.89 -11.35
CA HIS A 139 -10.40 2.44 -11.43
C HIS A 139 -9.71 1.85 -10.20
N ARG A 140 -9.52 2.67 -9.15
CA ARG A 140 -8.81 2.25 -7.94
C ARG A 140 -9.65 2.45 -6.69
N LEU A 141 -9.82 1.37 -5.94
CA LEU A 141 -10.36 1.40 -4.59
C LEU A 141 -9.22 1.46 -3.58
N ILE A 142 -9.29 2.42 -2.65
CA ILE A 142 -8.37 2.53 -1.51
C ILE A 142 -9.21 2.34 -0.25
N ILE A 143 -8.91 1.31 0.53
CA ILE A 143 -9.53 1.07 1.85
C ILE A 143 -8.49 1.33 2.92
N LEU A 144 -8.86 2.17 3.88
CA LEU A 144 -8.05 2.52 5.05
C LEU A 144 -8.71 1.91 6.29
N ALA A 145 -7.98 1.11 7.05
CA ALA A 145 -8.38 0.71 8.39
C ALA A 145 -7.61 1.61 9.38
N THR A 146 -8.32 2.42 10.17
CA THR A 146 -7.69 3.34 11.11
C THR A 146 -8.66 3.78 12.21
N HIS A 147 -8.11 4.09 13.36
CA HIS A 147 -8.80 4.76 14.46
C HIS A 147 -8.50 6.27 14.54
N ASN A 148 -7.60 6.79 13.69
CA ASN A 148 -7.17 8.18 13.70
C ASN A 148 -8.20 9.10 12.98
N PRO A 149 -8.81 10.09 13.68
CA PRO A 149 -9.76 11.03 13.11
C PRO A 149 -9.21 11.83 11.93
N ASP A 150 -7.96 12.25 11.98
CA ASP A 150 -7.33 13.05 10.93
C ASP A 150 -7.17 12.27 9.62
N VAL A 151 -7.17 10.94 9.70
CA VAL A 151 -7.10 10.05 8.56
C VAL A 151 -8.48 9.77 7.97
N TRP A 152 -9.46 9.30 8.79
CA TRP A 152 -10.75 8.90 8.24
C TRP A 152 -11.63 10.08 7.82
N GLN A 153 -11.43 11.30 8.34
CA GLN A 153 -12.10 12.51 7.85
C GLN A 153 -11.74 12.86 6.39
N ARG A 154 -10.65 12.33 5.86
CA ARG A 154 -10.20 12.55 4.49
C ARG A 154 -10.73 11.50 3.50
N ALA A 155 -11.49 10.51 3.98
CA ALA A 155 -12.10 9.49 3.14
C ALA A 155 -13.38 10.01 2.45
N ASP A 156 -13.71 9.43 1.30
CA ASP A 156 -14.97 9.73 0.59
C ASP A 156 -16.16 9.09 1.29
N GLU A 157 -15.94 7.93 1.93
CA GLU A 157 -16.94 7.15 2.66
C GLU A 157 -16.33 6.55 3.94
N ILE A 158 -17.09 6.54 5.01
CA ILE A 158 -16.68 6.00 6.31
C ILE A 158 -17.60 4.86 6.68
N VAL A 159 -17.02 3.67 6.93
CA VAL A 159 -17.73 2.51 7.44
C VAL A 159 -17.29 2.25 8.88
N ARG A 160 -18.20 2.41 9.82
CA ARG A 160 -17.94 2.11 11.23
C ARG A 160 -18.29 0.66 11.53
N ILE A 161 -17.31 -0.11 12.01
CA ILE A 161 -17.50 -1.53 12.31
C ILE A 161 -18.52 -1.74 13.44
N SER A 162 -18.61 -0.82 14.41
CA SER A 162 -19.63 -0.85 15.45
C SER A 162 -21.06 -0.85 14.91
N ASP A 163 -21.29 -0.15 13.79
CA ASP A 163 -22.62 0.00 13.19
C ASP A 163 -23.06 -1.28 12.46
N ILE A 164 -22.06 -2.08 12.01
CA ILE A 164 -22.29 -3.37 11.32
C ILE A 164 -22.61 -4.48 12.32
N ALA A 165 -22.03 -4.43 13.53
CA ALA A 165 -22.24 -5.46 14.56
C ALA A 165 -23.68 -5.45 15.11
N ASN A 166 -24.46 -4.38 14.92
CA ASN A 166 -25.84 -4.22 15.38
C ASN A 166 -26.90 -4.61 14.35
N VAL A 167 -26.51 -5.08 13.17
CA VAL A 167 -27.41 -5.59 12.14
C VAL A 167 -27.41 -7.12 12.24
N GLN A 168 -28.10 -7.66 13.25
CA GLN A 168 -28.49 -9.07 13.37
C GLN A 168 -29.99 -9.22 13.20
#